data_40a626fbc3add19a141f2d1700629209
#
_entry.id   40a626fbc3add19a141f2d1700629209
#
_cell.length_a   1.000
_cell.length_b   1.000
_cell.length_c   1.000
_cell.angle_alpha   90.00
_cell.angle_beta   90.00
_cell.angle_gamma   90.00
#
_symmetry.space_group_name_H-M   'P 1'
#
loop_
_entity.id
_entity.type
_entity.pdbx_description
1 polymer ?
#
loop_
_entity_poly.entity_id
_entity_poly.type
_entity_poly.pdbx_seq_one_letter_code
_entity_poly.pdbx_strand_id
1 'polypeptide(L)'
;LYNVLKITSLEELREAAETGRLREIPRMGEKAERNILDGIAKSLARRGIPIVRAMALTESLAGQLGRQNGVRRALMAGDCRRYREMCDGISVVLVSDKPARALAQAASSFSNADVLEASDSLLRVRSEFGEISVWAEEPGHAGSALARATGSARHTAALERIAREKKLSFVETRLLDESGAPVAAPDEQSFYGLLGLPYIAPEIREGQGEIEAALAGRLPELITIEDIAGDLHMHTVASDGVGTAA
;
A
#
# COMPACT_ATOMS: atom_id res chain seq x y z
N LEU A 1 -4.41 -32.53 -15.39
CA LEU A 1 -4.38 -32.55 -13.92
C LEU A 1 -5.74 -32.98 -13.36
N TYR A 2 -6.83 -32.25 -13.68
CA TYR A 2 -8.16 -32.56 -13.18
C TYR A 2 -8.62 -33.99 -13.49
N ASN A 3 -8.44 -34.48 -14.73
CA ASN A 3 -8.92 -35.80 -15.14
C ASN A 3 -8.20 -36.99 -14.48
N VAL A 4 -6.92 -36.82 -14.12
CA VAL A 4 -6.06 -37.89 -13.56
C VAL A 4 -5.98 -37.80 -12.04
N LEU A 5 -5.66 -36.63 -11.48
CA LEU A 5 -5.41 -36.44 -10.05
C LEU A 5 -6.58 -35.82 -9.31
N LYS A 6 -7.66 -35.41 -10.02
CA LYS A 6 -8.84 -34.71 -9.47
C LYS A 6 -8.50 -33.40 -8.73
N ILE A 7 -7.41 -32.75 -9.08
CA ILE A 7 -6.96 -31.46 -8.51
C ILE A 7 -7.92 -30.38 -8.95
N THR A 8 -8.49 -29.66 -8.00
CA THR A 8 -9.49 -28.58 -8.20
C THR A 8 -9.03 -27.25 -7.63
N SER A 9 -8.00 -27.23 -6.78
CA SER A 9 -7.49 -26.01 -6.15
C SER A 9 -5.98 -25.85 -6.34
N LEU A 10 -5.46 -24.63 -6.10
CA LEU A 10 -4.01 -24.36 -6.11
C LEU A 10 -3.30 -25.03 -4.93
N GLU A 11 -3.99 -25.17 -3.80
CA GLU A 11 -3.50 -25.86 -2.62
C GLU A 11 -3.27 -27.33 -2.90
N GLU A 12 -4.26 -28.02 -3.50
CA GLU A 12 -4.13 -29.43 -3.94
C GLU A 12 -3.04 -29.60 -5.00
N LEU A 13 -2.89 -28.63 -5.91
CA LEU A 13 -1.83 -28.66 -6.92
C LEU A 13 -0.46 -28.53 -6.29
N ARG A 14 -0.31 -27.66 -5.28
CA ARG A 14 0.94 -27.49 -4.53
C ARG A 14 1.30 -28.77 -3.78
N GLU A 15 0.35 -29.33 -3.03
CA GLU A 15 0.55 -30.58 -2.30
C GLU A 15 0.94 -31.75 -3.24
N ALA A 16 0.29 -31.85 -4.38
CA ALA A 16 0.60 -32.89 -5.38
C ALA A 16 2.01 -32.70 -5.97
N ALA A 17 2.47 -31.46 -6.16
CA ALA A 17 3.82 -31.17 -6.62
C ALA A 17 4.88 -31.42 -5.53
N GLU A 18 4.62 -31.00 -4.27
CA GLU A 18 5.52 -31.21 -3.12
C GLU A 18 5.69 -32.70 -2.79
N THR A 19 4.63 -33.50 -2.98
CA THR A 19 4.63 -34.95 -2.71
C THR A 19 5.07 -35.81 -3.91
N GLY A 20 5.41 -35.18 -5.04
CA GLY A 20 5.86 -35.90 -6.25
C GLY A 20 4.77 -36.61 -7.02
N ARG A 21 3.48 -36.46 -6.68
CA ARG A 21 2.33 -37.09 -7.34
C ARG A 21 2.14 -36.66 -8.80
N LEU A 22 2.68 -35.50 -9.17
CA LEU A 22 2.60 -35.02 -10.55
C LEU A 22 3.43 -35.89 -11.50
N ARG A 23 4.45 -36.61 -11.00
CA ARG A 23 5.29 -37.55 -11.80
C ARG A 23 4.50 -38.78 -12.29
N GLU A 24 3.35 -39.08 -11.70
CA GLU A 24 2.45 -40.13 -12.15
C GLU A 24 1.77 -39.77 -13.49
N ILE A 25 1.82 -38.52 -13.88
CA ILE A 25 1.26 -38.05 -15.15
C ILE A 25 2.30 -38.18 -16.26
N PRO A 26 1.95 -38.81 -17.39
CA PRO A 26 2.86 -38.95 -18.53
C PRO A 26 3.41 -37.58 -18.97
N ARG A 27 4.74 -37.47 -19.14
CA ARG A 27 5.49 -36.28 -19.53
C ARG A 27 5.62 -35.21 -18.42
N MET A 28 5.20 -35.47 -17.19
CA MET A 28 5.46 -34.62 -16.03
C MET A 28 6.57 -35.20 -15.16
N GLY A 29 7.80 -34.72 -15.36
CA GLY A 29 8.95 -35.08 -14.54
C GLY A 29 9.27 -34.02 -13.50
N GLU A 30 10.35 -34.23 -12.74
CA GLU A 30 10.82 -33.32 -11.68
C GLU A 30 10.97 -31.84 -12.10
N LYS A 31 11.37 -31.59 -13.35
CA LYS A 31 11.46 -30.24 -13.90
C LYS A 31 10.09 -29.58 -14.03
N ALA A 32 9.06 -30.35 -14.40
CA ALA A 32 7.70 -29.84 -14.51
C ALA A 32 7.10 -29.55 -13.12
N GLU A 33 7.35 -30.41 -12.14
CA GLU A 33 6.97 -30.16 -10.74
C GLU A 33 7.60 -28.88 -10.21
N ARG A 34 8.91 -28.69 -10.40
CA ARG A 34 9.63 -27.49 -9.99
C ARG A 34 9.06 -26.23 -10.64
N ASN A 35 8.80 -26.28 -11.96
CA ASN A 35 8.18 -25.16 -12.69
C ASN A 35 6.76 -24.84 -12.18
N ILE A 36 5.99 -25.86 -11.79
CA ILE A 36 4.66 -25.69 -11.21
C ILE A 36 4.76 -25.06 -9.83
N LEU A 37 5.66 -25.52 -8.95
CA LEU A 37 5.89 -24.92 -7.64
C LEU A 37 6.35 -23.46 -7.76
N ASP A 38 7.28 -23.19 -8.67
CA ASP A 38 7.70 -21.82 -8.97
C ASP A 38 6.56 -20.95 -9.52
N GLY A 39 5.72 -21.53 -10.37
CA GLY A 39 4.51 -20.88 -10.90
C GLY A 39 3.49 -20.58 -9.82
N ILE A 40 3.26 -21.54 -8.92
CA ILE A 40 2.38 -21.35 -7.76
C ILE A 40 2.94 -20.30 -6.81
N ALA A 41 4.22 -20.37 -6.48
CA ALA A 41 4.89 -19.39 -5.64
C ALA A 41 4.79 -17.97 -6.22
N LYS A 42 5.03 -17.83 -7.54
CA LYS A 42 4.84 -16.56 -8.26
C LYS A 42 3.37 -16.12 -8.30
N SER A 43 2.44 -17.05 -8.45
CA SER A 43 1.00 -16.74 -8.42
C SER A 43 0.52 -16.34 -7.03
N LEU A 44 1.03 -16.98 -5.98
CA LEU A 44 0.75 -16.62 -4.59
C LEU A 44 1.41 -15.30 -4.20
N ALA A 45 2.64 -15.04 -4.67
CA ALA A 45 3.31 -13.75 -4.53
C ALA A 45 2.60 -12.63 -5.34
N ARG A 46 1.88 -12.99 -6.41
CA ARG A 46 1.03 -12.07 -7.20
C ARG A 46 -0.40 -11.94 -6.68
N ARG A 47 -0.75 -12.56 -5.56
CA ARG A 47 -2.05 -12.37 -4.90
C ARG A 47 -2.10 -11.04 -4.16
N GLY A 48 -1.80 -9.95 -4.89
CA GLY A 48 -2.19 -8.63 -4.47
C GLY A 48 -3.72 -8.48 -4.56
N ILE A 49 -4.24 -7.49 -3.91
CA ILE A 49 -5.64 -7.08 -3.98
C ILE A 49 -5.78 -6.17 -5.21
N PRO A 50 -6.69 -6.45 -6.17
CA PRO A 50 -6.95 -5.53 -7.27
C PRO A 50 -7.31 -4.13 -6.72
N ILE A 51 -6.81 -3.07 -7.36
CA ILE A 51 -6.91 -1.70 -6.85
C ILE A 51 -8.34 -1.29 -6.49
N VAL A 52 -9.33 -1.62 -7.32
CA VAL A 52 -10.75 -1.25 -7.06
C VAL A 52 -11.22 -1.82 -5.72
N ARG A 53 -10.87 -3.08 -5.43
CA ARG A 53 -11.20 -3.73 -4.16
C ARG A 53 -10.37 -3.17 -3.01
N ALA A 54 -9.07 -2.93 -3.23
CA ALA A 54 -8.18 -2.39 -2.23
C ALA A 54 -8.59 -0.97 -1.82
N MET A 55 -9.00 -0.12 -2.76
CA MET A 55 -9.52 1.23 -2.50
C MET A 55 -10.77 1.17 -1.63
N ALA A 56 -11.77 0.37 -2.03
CA ALA A 56 -13.02 0.24 -1.26
C ALA A 56 -12.76 -0.26 0.18
N LEU A 57 -11.85 -1.23 0.36
CA LEU A 57 -11.44 -1.72 1.69
C LEU A 57 -10.73 -0.64 2.49
N THR A 58 -9.81 0.11 1.85
CA THR A 58 -9.04 1.17 2.51
C THR A 58 -9.94 2.34 2.93
N GLU A 59 -10.86 2.74 2.07
CA GLU A 59 -11.86 3.79 2.37
C GLU A 59 -12.78 3.37 3.51
N SER A 60 -13.27 2.13 3.49
CA SER A 60 -14.10 1.58 4.57
C SER A 60 -13.34 1.57 5.90
N LEU A 61 -12.09 1.09 5.90
CA LEU A 61 -11.24 1.07 7.08
C LEU A 61 -10.92 2.48 7.59
N ALA A 62 -10.51 3.39 6.70
CA ALA A 62 -10.24 4.78 7.04
C ALA A 62 -11.48 5.47 7.62
N GLY A 63 -12.66 5.22 7.03
CA GLY A 63 -13.93 5.72 7.54
C GLY A 63 -14.29 5.16 8.93
N GLN A 64 -14.02 3.89 9.18
CA GLN A 64 -14.26 3.25 10.48
C GLN A 64 -13.30 3.81 11.56
N LEU A 65 -12.00 3.81 11.27
CA LEU A 65 -10.97 4.27 12.20
C LEU A 65 -11.03 5.79 12.43
N GLY A 66 -11.39 6.55 11.39
CA GLY A 66 -11.56 8.01 11.48
C GLY A 66 -12.68 8.47 12.42
N ARG A 67 -13.66 7.61 12.72
CA ARG A 67 -14.72 7.87 13.69
C ARG A 67 -14.32 7.58 15.14
N GLN A 68 -13.14 7.02 15.38
CA GLN A 68 -12.64 6.73 16.73
C GLN A 68 -12.35 8.02 17.50
N ASN A 69 -12.64 7.99 18.80
CA ASN A 69 -12.41 9.15 19.66
C ASN A 69 -10.93 9.53 19.73
N GLY A 70 -10.63 10.80 19.40
CA GLY A 70 -9.28 11.34 19.40
C GLY A 70 -8.54 11.20 18.06
N VAL A 71 -9.14 10.59 17.04
CA VAL A 71 -8.64 10.62 15.66
C VAL A 71 -9.17 11.87 14.96
N ARG A 72 -8.28 12.73 14.48
CA ARG A 72 -8.64 13.95 13.74
C ARG A 72 -8.87 13.66 12.26
N ARG A 73 -8.05 12.79 11.66
CA ARG A 73 -8.14 12.36 10.26
C ARG A 73 -7.64 10.93 10.12
N ALA A 74 -8.19 10.20 9.17
CA ALA A 74 -7.68 8.93 8.70
C ALA A 74 -7.42 9.07 7.19
N LEU A 75 -6.19 8.82 6.77
CA LEU A 75 -5.70 9.08 5.43
C LEU A 75 -5.33 7.77 4.75
N MET A 76 -5.76 7.58 3.51
CA MET A 76 -5.32 6.47 2.67
C MET A 76 -3.81 6.58 2.41
N ALA A 77 -3.11 5.45 2.43
CA ALA A 77 -1.69 5.36 2.14
C ALA A 77 -1.37 4.09 1.35
N GLY A 78 -0.09 3.75 1.22
CA GLY A 78 0.37 2.53 0.56
C GLY A 78 0.11 2.49 -0.94
N ASP A 79 -0.01 1.26 -1.44
CA ASP A 79 -0.18 0.96 -2.86
C ASP A 79 -1.44 1.60 -3.45
N CYS A 80 -2.55 1.61 -2.69
CA CYS A 80 -3.80 2.24 -3.12
C CYS A 80 -3.60 3.71 -3.47
N ARG A 81 -2.87 4.44 -2.63
CA ARG A 81 -2.62 5.86 -2.84
C ARG A 81 -1.69 6.12 -4.02
N ARG A 82 -0.86 5.13 -4.39
CA ARG A 82 0.00 5.18 -5.58
C ARG A 82 -0.69 4.65 -6.84
N TYR A 83 -1.96 4.27 -6.76
CA TYR A 83 -2.73 3.70 -7.86
C TYR A 83 -2.08 2.45 -8.48
N ARG A 84 -1.45 1.60 -7.64
CA ARG A 84 -0.91 0.31 -8.09
C ARG A 84 -2.05 -0.60 -8.51
N GLU A 85 -1.95 -1.18 -9.71
CA GLU A 85 -2.96 -2.11 -10.26
C GLU A 85 -3.27 -3.27 -9.29
N MET A 86 -2.21 -3.79 -8.65
CA MET A 86 -2.28 -4.80 -7.60
C MET A 86 -1.61 -4.27 -6.34
N CYS A 87 -2.33 -4.25 -5.24
CA CYS A 87 -1.85 -3.79 -3.94
C CYS A 87 -1.43 -4.98 -3.08
N ASP A 88 -0.28 -4.93 -2.44
CA ASP A 88 0.22 -5.98 -1.53
C ASP A 88 -0.56 -6.03 -0.21
N GLY A 89 -1.23 -4.93 0.11
CA GLY A 89 -2.07 -4.77 1.29
C GLY A 89 -2.77 -3.42 1.30
N ILE A 90 -3.40 -3.10 2.41
CA ILE A 90 -4.05 -1.80 2.63
C ILE A 90 -3.34 -1.04 3.74
N SER A 91 -3.25 0.28 3.61
CA SER A 91 -2.54 1.12 4.54
C SER A 91 -3.30 2.41 4.83
N VAL A 92 -3.37 2.78 6.12
CA VAL A 92 -4.05 3.98 6.61
C VAL A 92 -3.15 4.69 7.61
N VAL A 93 -3.12 6.03 7.55
CA VAL A 93 -2.46 6.88 8.54
C VAL A 93 -3.51 7.60 9.38
N LEU A 94 -3.48 7.38 10.67
CA LEU A 94 -4.30 8.09 11.65
C LEU A 94 -3.56 9.33 12.15
N VAL A 95 -4.17 10.48 12.05
CA VAL A 95 -3.68 11.72 12.63
C VAL A 95 -4.41 11.95 13.95
N SER A 96 -3.67 11.92 15.06
CA SER A 96 -4.23 11.98 16.42
C SER A 96 -3.30 12.74 17.35
N ASP A 97 -3.86 13.43 18.34
CA ASP A 97 -3.07 14.03 19.43
C ASP A 97 -2.50 12.98 20.41
N LYS A 98 -2.96 11.74 20.29
CA LYS A 98 -2.52 10.60 21.11
C LYS A 98 -2.35 9.36 20.20
N PRO A 99 -1.29 9.30 19.37
CA PRO A 99 -1.10 8.25 18.37
C PRO A 99 -1.16 6.83 18.93
N ALA A 100 -0.43 6.56 20.01
CA ALA A 100 -0.41 5.23 20.65
C ALA A 100 -1.81 4.79 21.12
N ARG A 101 -2.63 5.73 21.62
CA ARG A 101 -4.01 5.43 22.01
C ARG A 101 -4.88 5.11 20.78
N ALA A 102 -4.71 5.86 19.69
CA ALA A 102 -5.42 5.61 18.44
C ALA A 102 -5.09 4.22 17.88
N LEU A 103 -3.81 3.81 17.92
CA LEU A 103 -3.39 2.45 17.52
C LEU A 103 -3.96 1.37 18.44
N ALA A 104 -3.95 1.57 19.74
CA ALA A 104 -4.55 0.62 20.69
C ALA A 104 -6.07 0.44 20.45
N GLN A 105 -6.76 1.53 20.10
CA GLN A 105 -8.17 1.45 19.70
C GLN A 105 -8.35 0.75 18.36
N ALA A 106 -7.48 1.03 17.38
CA ALA A 106 -7.49 0.35 16.09
C ALA A 106 -7.26 -1.15 16.25
N ALA A 107 -6.33 -1.56 17.13
CA ALA A 107 -6.04 -2.97 17.42
C ALA A 107 -7.27 -3.74 17.90
N SER A 108 -8.16 -3.10 18.66
CA SER A 108 -9.41 -3.72 19.11
C SER A 108 -10.36 -4.08 17.96
N SER A 109 -10.22 -3.43 16.80
CA SER A 109 -11.00 -3.74 15.59
C SER A 109 -10.48 -4.98 14.84
N PHE A 110 -9.31 -5.49 15.24
CA PHE A 110 -8.62 -6.63 14.61
C PHE A 110 -8.44 -7.82 15.56
N SER A 111 -9.39 -8.04 16.48
CA SER A 111 -9.30 -9.04 17.56
C SER A 111 -9.04 -10.48 17.07
N ASN A 112 -9.39 -10.79 15.82
CA ASN A 112 -9.21 -12.12 15.21
C ASN A 112 -8.09 -12.15 14.15
N ALA A 113 -7.30 -11.09 14.01
CA ALA A 113 -6.21 -11.03 13.04
C ALA A 113 -4.87 -11.36 13.71
N ASP A 114 -3.96 -11.95 12.93
CA ASP A 114 -2.60 -12.18 13.40
C ASP A 114 -1.85 -10.85 13.45
N VAL A 115 -1.39 -10.44 14.62
CA VAL A 115 -0.55 -9.25 14.78
C VAL A 115 0.87 -9.58 14.30
N LEU A 116 1.32 -8.90 13.26
CA LEU A 116 2.66 -9.06 12.70
C LEU A 116 3.66 -8.10 13.36
N GLU A 117 3.21 -6.90 13.67
CA GLU A 117 4.02 -5.84 14.27
C GLU A 117 3.12 -4.89 15.07
N ALA A 118 3.59 -4.46 16.23
CA ALA A 118 2.96 -3.43 17.03
C ALA A 118 4.03 -2.56 17.68
N SER A 119 3.98 -1.25 17.39
CA SER A 119 4.83 -0.22 17.99
C SER A 119 3.99 1.01 18.35
N ASP A 120 4.63 2.07 18.82
CA ASP A 120 3.94 3.32 19.16
C ASP A 120 3.42 4.08 17.91
N SER A 121 3.94 3.76 16.72
CA SER A 121 3.63 4.45 15.46
C SER A 121 2.99 3.54 14.40
N LEU A 122 3.03 2.21 14.57
CA LEU A 122 2.58 1.24 13.57
C LEU A 122 1.92 0.02 14.22
N LEU A 123 0.76 -0.34 13.71
CA LEU A 123 0.13 -1.63 13.88
C LEU A 123 0.06 -2.32 12.52
N ARG A 124 0.65 -3.51 12.40
CA ARG A 124 0.53 -4.34 11.21
C ARG A 124 -0.10 -5.67 11.57
N VAL A 125 -1.15 -6.02 10.84
CA VAL A 125 -1.88 -7.26 11.05
C VAL A 125 -2.06 -8.01 9.74
N ARG A 126 -2.18 -9.34 9.84
CA ARG A 126 -2.57 -10.19 8.71
C ARG A 126 -4.05 -10.51 8.82
N SER A 127 -4.77 -10.21 7.74
CA SER A 127 -6.19 -10.53 7.58
C SER A 127 -6.41 -11.47 6.40
N GLU A 128 -7.63 -11.93 6.22
CA GLU A 128 -8.04 -12.68 5.02
C GLU A 128 -7.89 -11.88 3.72
N PHE A 129 -7.82 -10.55 3.78
CA PHE A 129 -7.64 -9.64 2.65
C PHE A 129 -6.18 -9.25 2.40
N GLY A 130 -5.21 -9.85 3.10
CA GLY A 130 -3.79 -9.49 3.04
C GLY A 130 -3.32 -8.70 4.26
N GLU A 131 -2.19 -8.02 4.13
CA GLU A 131 -1.64 -7.22 5.22
C GLU A 131 -2.37 -5.88 5.34
N ILE A 132 -2.66 -5.49 6.58
CA ILE A 132 -3.22 -4.19 6.94
C ILE A 132 -2.19 -3.47 7.79
N SER A 133 -1.80 -2.27 7.36
CA SER A 133 -0.91 -1.38 8.10
C SER A 133 -1.66 -0.15 8.56
N VAL A 134 -1.76 0.04 9.86
CA VAL A 134 -2.32 1.25 10.47
C VAL A 134 -1.18 2.01 11.14
N TRP A 135 -0.87 3.17 10.58
CA TRP A 135 0.10 4.11 11.13
C TRP A 135 -0.62 5.14 11.97
N ALA A 136 0.04 5.69 12.97
CA ALA A 136 -0.54 6.82 13.71
C ALA A 136 0.53 7.84 14.05
N GLU A 137 0.19 9.13 13.91
CA GLU A 137 1.10 10.22 14.14
C GLU A 137 0.37 11.48 14.62
N GLU A 138 1.12 12.35 15.28
CA GLU A 138 0.66 13.68 15.67
C GLU A 138 0.47 14.59 14.46
N PRO A 139 -0.44 15.59 14.55
CA PRO A 139 -0.70 16.52 13.44
C PRO A 139 0.55 17.21 12.90
N GLY A 140 1.50 17.55 13.78
CA GLY A 140 2.75 18.20 13.40
C GLY A 140 3.69 17.38 12.53
N HIS A 141 3.49 16.06 12.44
CA HIS A 141 4.35 15.13 11.71
C HIS A 141 3.55 14.27 10.71
N ALA A 142 2.29 14.63 10.45
CA ALA A 142 1.40 13.86 9.59
C ALA A 142 1.92 13.72 8.15
N GLY A 143 2.63 14.71 7.64
CA GLY A 143 3.20 14.69 6.29
C GLY A 143 4.33 13.68 6.15
N SER A 144 5.26 13.62 7.12
CA SER A 144 6.33 12.62 7.12
C SER A 144 5.78 11.20 7.27
N ALA A 145 4.79 11.00 8.14
CA ALA A 145 4.12 9.73 8.33
C ALA A 145 3.39 9.28 7.04
N LEU A 146 2.68 10.18 6.39
CA LEU A 146 1.97 9.89 5.15
C LEU A 146 2.93 9.57 4.00
N ALA A 147 4.03 10.31 3.86
CA ALA A 147 5.06 10.03 2.87
C ALA A 147 5.67 8.63 3.09
N ARG A 148 6.00 8.29 4.34
CA ARG A 148 6.53 6.98 4.73
C ARG A 148 5.55 5.85 4.44
N ALA A 149 4.32 5.99 4.92
CA ALA A 149 3.28 4.98 4.77
C ALA A 149 2.84 4.78 3.31
N THR A 150 2.96 5.82 2.48
CA THR A 150 2.65 5.75 1.05
C THR A 150 3.71 4.96 0.29
N GLY A 151 4.98 5.10 0.62
CA GLY A 151 6.08 4.42 -0.07
C GLY A 151 6.31 4.98 -1.48
N SER A 152 6.81 4.23 -2.44
CA SER A 152 7.26 2.82 -2.33
C SER A 152 8.49 2.68 -1.42
N ALA A 153 8.88 1.43 -1.13
CA ALA A 153 10.10 1.17 -0.35
C ALA A 153 11.36 1.80 -1.01
N ARG A 154 11.45 1.75 -2.34
CA ARG A 154 12.55 2.35 -3.10
C ARG A 154 12.54 3.87 -3.00
N HIS A 155 11.36 4.48 -3.14
CA HIS A 155 11.17 5.92 -2.98
C HIS A 155 11.56 6.38 -1.57
N THR A 156 11.06 5.69 -0.54
CA THR A 156 11.39 5.98 0.85
C THR A 156 12.89 5.87 1.13
N ALA A 157 13.55 4.82 0.63
CA ALA A 157 15.00 4.67 0.78
C ALA A 157 15.79 5.81 0.12
N ALA A 158 15.32 6.33 -1.02
CA ALA A 158 15.92 7.50 -1.66
C ALA A 158 15.73 8.77 -0.82
N LEU A 159 14.52 8.97 -0.25
CA LEU A 159 14.26 10.10 0.67
C LEU A 159 15.11 10.02 1.94
N GLU A 160 15.30 8.84 2.51
CA GLU A 160 16.18 8.63 3.67
C GLU A 160 17.63 8.98 3.37
N ARG A 161 18.13 8.69 2.16
CA ARG A 161 19.46 9.10 1.72
C ARG A 161 19.60 10.62 1.68
N ILE A 162 18.62 11.31 1.05
CA ILE A 162 18.60 12.77 0.98
C ILE A 162 18.49 13.40 2.37
N ALA A 163 17.66 12.84 3.24
CA ALA A 163 17.55 13.31 4.62
C ALA A 163 18.92 13.29 5.32
N ARG A 164 19.68 12.18 5.21
CA ARG A 164 21.03 12.07 5.78
C ARG A 164 21.99 13.09 5.22
N GLU A 165 21.96 13.39 3.92
CA GLU A 165 22.78 14.44 3.30
C GLU A 165 22.47 15.82 3.87
N LYS A 166 21.24 16.02 4.35
CA LYS A 166 20.78 17.27 5.03
C LYS A 166 20.89 17.21 6.55
N LYS A 167 21.60 16.21 7.08
CA LYS A 167 21.78 16.02 8.52
C LYS A 167 20.47 15.77 9.27
N LEU A 168 19.49 15.19 8.56
CA LEU A 168 18.23 14.71 9.10
C LEU A 168 18.25 13.18 9.17
N SER A 169 17.57 12.60 10.13
CA SER A 169 17.36 11.17 10.23
C SER A 169 15.88 10.84 10.17
N PHE A 170 15.54 9.78 9.45
CA PHE A 170 14.17 9.29 9.38
C PHE A 170 14.02 8.16 10.40
N VAL A 171 13.30 8.42 11.49
CA VAL A 171 13.04 7.42 12.53
C VAL A 171 11.55 7.15 12.58
N GLU A 172 11.16 5.90 12.31
CA GLU A 172 9.75 5.50 12.15
C GLU A 172 9.01 6.43 11.18
N THR A 173 8.15 7.29 11.69
CA THR A 173 7.31 8.24 10.94
C THR A 173 7.83 9.67 10.95
N ARG A 174 8.93 9.97 11.69
CA ARG A 174 9.40 11.34 11.95
C ARG A 174 10.75 11.63 11.32
N LEU A 175 10.94 12.86 10.91
CA LEU A 175 12.27 13.42 10.68
C LEU A 175 12.80 13.98 12.00
N LEU A 176 14.04 13.65 12.34
CA LEU A 176 14.78 14.19 13.46
C LEU A 176 15.96 14.99 12.94
N ASP A 177 16.32 16.08 13.62
CA ASP A 177 17.53 16.85 13.37
C ASP A 177 18.78 16.21 14.04
N GLU A 178 19.95 16.85 13.91
CA GLU A 178 21.21 16.35 14.50
C GLU A 178 21.17 16.24 16.03
N SER A 179 20.30 16.98 16.70
CA SER A 179 20.11 16.90 18.15
C SER A 179 19.17 15.76 18.56
N GLY A 180 18.53 15.09 17.59
CA GLY A 180 17.48 14.10 17.83
C GLY A 180 16.10 14.71 18.07
N ALA A 181 15.94 16.03 17.87
CA ALA A 181 14.65 16.69 18.02
C ALA A 181 13.79 16.49 16.76
N PRO A 182 12.46 16.23 16.93
CA PRO A 182 11.58 16.04 15.79
C PRO A 182 11.34 17.34 15.02
N VAL A 183 11.49 17.27 13.70
CA VAL A 183 11.26 18.38 12.77
C VAL A 183 9.82 18.31 12.27
N ALA A 184 9.08 19.42 12.43
CA ALA A 184 7.68 19.47 12.04
C ALA A 184 7.49 19.35 10.51
N ALA A 185 6.60 18.47 10.10
CA ALA A 185 6.15 18.27 8.73
C ALA A 185 4.65 17.93 8.73
N PRO A 186 3.77 18.92 8.87
CA PRO A 186 2.32 18.69 9.04
C PRO A 186 1.65 18.18 7.78
N ASP A 187 2.25 18.37 6.62
CA ASP A 187 1.81 17.90 5.31
C ASP A 187 3.02 17.47 4.46
N GLU A 188 2.73 16.80 3.35
CA GLU A 188 3.80 16.29 2.48
C GLU A 188 4.56 17.40 1.75
N GLN A 189 3.94 18.53 1.43
CA GLN A 189 4.65 19.67 0.83
C GLN A 189 5.76 20.15 1.78
N SER A 190 5.43 20.33 3.05
CA SER A 190 6.40 20.70 4.10
C SER A 190 7.48 19.62 4.22
N PHE A 191 7.11 18.34 4.23
CA PHE A 191 8.04 17.23 4.32
C PHE A 191 9.05 17.21 3.14
N TYR A 192 8.56 17.30 1.89
CA TYR A 192 9.43 17.36 0.72
C TYR A 192 10.28 18.63 0.70
N GLY A 193 9.71 19.76 1.14
CA GLY A 193 10.43 21.04 1.26
C GLY A 193 11.63 20.96 2.21
N LEU A 194 11.52 20.28 3.36
CA LEU A 194 12.62 20.01 4.28
C LEU A 194 13.75 19.23 3.61
N LEU A 195 13.41 18.34 2.67
CA LEU A 195 14.37 17.60 1.87
C LEU A 195 14.91 18.38 0.66
N GLY A 196 14.43 19.62 0.44
CA GLY A 196 14.80 20.44 -0.72
C GLY A 196 14.24 19.91 -2.03
N LEU A 197 13.13 19.17 -1.97
CA LEU A 197 12.42 18.62 -3.10
C LEU A 197 11.08 19.33 -3.30
N PRO A 198 10.62 19.49 -4.53
CA PRO A 198 9.20 19.77 -4.77
C PRO A 198 8.35 18.57 -4.35
N TYR A 199 7.06 18.80 -4.12
CA TYR A 199 6.13 17.70 -3.88
C TYR A 199 6.13 16.72 -5.05
N ILE A 200 6.25 15.46 -4.75
CA ILE A 200 6.18 14.37 -5.73
C ILE A 200 4.84 13.65 -5.54
N ALA A 201 4.04 13.58 -6.59
CA ALA A 201 2.74 12.93 -6.54
C ALA A 201 2.88 11.42 -6.24
N PRO A 202 1.98 10.84 -5.43
CA PRO A 202 2.04 9.43 -5.04
C PRO A 202 2.17 8.46 -6.22
N GLU A 203 1.48 8.73 -7.30
CA GLU A 203 1.38 7.90 -8.51
C GLU A 203 2.74 7.60 -9.16
N ILE A 204 3.71 8.47 -8.95
CA ILE A 204 5.06 8.33 -9.54
C ILE A 204 6.14 7.94 -8.51
N ARG A 205 5.80 7.61 -7.27
CA ARG A 205 6.74 7.26 -6.19
C ARG A 205 7.19 5.79 -6.25
N GLU A 206 7.72 5.36 -7.39
CA GLU A 206 8.10 3.95 -7.60
C GLU A 206 9.62 3.71 -7.56
N GLY A 207 10.43 4.74 -7.30
CA GLY A 207 11.89 4.65 -7.31
C GLY A 207 12.45 4.39 -8.71
N GLN A 208 11.87 5.06 -9.71
CA GLN A 208 12.23 4.92 -11.14
C GLN A 208 12.82 6.21 -11.72
N GLY A 209 13.40 7.07 -10.88
CA GLY A 209 14.05 8.32 -11.29
C GLY A 209 13.22 9.57 -11.00
N GLU A 210 12.11 9.45 -10.27
CA GLU A 210 11.27 10.60 -9.91
C GLU A 210 11.99 11.60 -9.00
N ILE A 211 12.93 11.15 -8.17
CA ILE A 211 13.75 12.03 -7.32
C ILE A 211 14.68 12.89 -8.18
N GLU A 212 15.39 12.28 -9.12
CA GLU A 212 16.28 12.97 -10.06
C GLU A 212 15.49 13.91 -10.97
N ALA A 213 14.31 13.50 -11.40
CA ALA A 213 13.39 14.34 -12.17
C ALA A 213 12.91 15.55 -11.35
N ALA A 214 12.58 15.35 -10.07
CA ALA A 214 12.18 16.41 -9.15
C ALA A 214 13.30 17.45 -8.97
N LEU A 215 14.52 17.00 -8.70
CA LEU A 215 15.70 17.86 -8.55
C LEU A 215 16.02 18.65 -9.82
N ALA A 216 15.74 18.07 -10.98
CA ALA A 216 15.96 18.70 -12.28
C ALA A 216 14.76 19.56 -12.77
N GLY A 217 13.69 19.69 -11.98
CA GLY A 217 12.47 20.40 -12.37
C GLY A 217 11.74 19.77 -13.58
N ARG A 218 11.83 18.43 -13.73
CA ARG A 218 11.29 17.66 -14.87
C ARG A 218 10.28 16.62 -14.45
N LEU A 219 9.57 16.85 -13.33
CA LEU A 219 8.43 15.98 -12.98
C LEU A 219 7.38 16.06 -14.09
N PRO A 220 6.73 14.94 -14.44
CA PRO A 220 5.63 14.96 -15.36
C PRO A 220 4.43 15.71 -14.79
N GLU A 221 3.70 16.41 -15.62
CA GLU A 221 2.35 16.87 -15.31
C GLU A 221 1.40 15.68 -15.42
N LEU A 222 0.74 15.35 -14.33
CA LEU A 222 -0.18 14.20 -14.27
C LEU A 222 -1.57 14.64 -14.73
N ILE A 223 -2.26 13.76 -15.44
CA ILE A 223 -3.66 13.95 -15.82
C ILE A 223 -4.51 13.95 -14.55
N THR A 224 -5.38 14.95 -14.43
CA THR A 224 -6.36 15.10 -13.35
C THR A 224 -7.78 14.88 -13.84
N ILE A 225 -8.74 14.82 -12.94
CA ILE A 225 -10.14 14.66 -13.33
C ILE A 225 -10.64 15.86 -14.13
N GLU A 226 -10.10 17.04 -13.90
CA GLU A 226 -10.42 18.28 -14.59
C GLU A 226 -9.95 18.29 -16.05
N ASP A 227 -8.96 17.47 -16.39
CA ASP A 227 -8.46 17.31 -17.76
C ASP A 227 -9.37 16.38 -18.60
N ILE A 228 -10.27 15.62 -17.94
CA ILE A 228 -11.20 14.70 -18.61
C ILE A 228 -12.34 15.50 -19.23
N ALA A 229 -12.31 15.67 -20.54
CA ALA A 229 -13.31 16.46 -21.27
C ALA A 229 -14.60 15.68 -21.59
N GLY A 230 -14.63 14.36 -21.46
CA GLY A 230 -15.80 13.55 -21.71
C GLY A 230 -15.58 12.05 -21.60
N ASP A 231 -16.65 11.31 -21.44
CA ASP A 231 -16.71 9.84 -21.54
C ASP A 231 -17.59 9.49 -22.74
N LEU A 232 -17.06 8.70 -23.68
CA LEU A 232 -17.72 8.35 -24.95
C LEU A 232 -18.27 6.91 -24.94
N HIS A 233 -18.10 6.14 -23.86
CA HIS A 233 -18.59 4.78 -23.76
C HIS A 233 -19.48 4.63 -22.52
N MET A 234 -20.71 5.11 -22.65
CA MET A 234 -21.71 5.04 -21.57
C MET A 234 -22.90 4.18 -21.98
N HIS A 235 -23.39 3.39 -21.03
CA HIS A 235 -24.63 2.64 -21.14
C HIS A 235 -25.63 3.19 -20.15
N THR A 236 -26.87 3.43 -20.59
CA THR A 236 -27.94 3.94 -19.75
C THR A 236 -29.13 2.97 -19.81
N VAL A 237 -30.19 3.26 -19.05
CA VAL A 237 -31.45 2.52 -19.11
C VAL A 237 -32.13 2.57 -20.49
N ALA A 238 -31.66 3.41 -21.41
CA ALA A 238 -32.09 3.43 -22.81
C ALA A 238 -31.43 2.31 -23.64
N SER A 239 -30.41 1.64 -23.11
CA SER A 239 -29.78 0.46 -23.70
C SER A 239 -29.75 -0.67 -22.64
N ASP A 240 -28.60 -1.15 -22.24
CA ASP A 240 -28.39 -2.24 -21.29
C ASP A 240 -27.74 -1.78 -19.97
N GLY A 241 -27.59 -0.49 -19.75
CA GLY A 241 -27.11 0.10 -18.51
C GLY A 241 -28.19 0.25 -17.44
N VAL A 242 -27.77 0.54 -16.20
CA VAL A 242 -28.66 0.72 -15.05
C VAL A 242 -28.83 2.17 -14.61
N GLY A 243 -28.01 3.09 -15.13
CA GLY A 243 -28.05 4.51 -14.83
C GLY A 243 -28.91 5.29 -15.82
N THR A 244 -29.44 6.43 -15.40
CA THR A 244 -30.10 7.42 -16.29
C THR A 244 -29.04 8.34 -16.90
N ALA A 245 -29.32 8.90 -18.07
CA ALA A 245 -28.56 10.04 -18.56
C ALA A 245 -28.77 11.24 -17.62
N ALA A 246 -27.70 11.95 -17.27
CA ALA A 246 -27.76 13.18 -16.47
C ALA A 246 -28.21 14.36 -17.32
#